data_54eb7d2e6019fee773c5438d04914d83
#
_entry.id   54eb7d2e6019fee773c5438d04914d83
#
_cell.length_a   1.000
_cell.length_b   1.000
_cell.length_c   1.000
_cell.angle_alpha   90.00
_cell.angle_beta   90.00
_cell.angle_gamma   90.00
#
_symmetry.space_group_name_H-M   'P 1'
#
loop_
_entity.id
_entity.type
_entity.pdbx_description
1 polymer ?
#
loop_
_entity_poly.entity_id
_entity_poly.type
_entity_poly.pdbx_seq_one_letter_code
_entity_poly.pdbx_strand_id
1 'polypeptide(L)'
;RLVGMGPITILFDEVDAIFHPKTGGTSEDLRALLNAGYKRTATVARCVGDAKAMKVQRFPVYAPAALAGLAGAMPATITTRAITIHLRRRTPDEQVEEFWEEDVERAARPLREQLAAWMDTITDQIGSGRPTMPDGVRDRAAEIWRPLLAIADAAGGHWPATARAACTHFVSGSASTPASRGI
;
A
#
# COMPACT_ATOMS: atom_id res chain seq x y z
N ARG A 1 -5.65 9.70 13.87
CA ARG A 1 -7.04 9.50 14.39
C ARG A 1 -7.83 8.51 13.54
N LEU A 2 -7.88 8.67 12.23
CA LEU A 2 -8.69 7.82 11.33
C LEU A 2 -8.38 6.33 11.46
N VAL A 3 -7.11 5.92 11.47
CA VAL A 3 -6.70 4.51 11.61
C VAL A 3 -7.19 3.88 12.92
N GLY A 4 -7.34 4.68 13.97
CA GLY A 4 -7.87 4.22 15.27
C GLY A 4 -9.39 4.06 15.31
N MET A 5 -10.12 4.47 14.27
CA MET A 5 -11.58 4.39 14.20
C MET A 5 -12.08 3.12 13.52
N GLY A 6 -11.18 2.35 12.92
CA GLY A 6 -11.50 1.09 12.24
C GLY A 6 -10.59 0.81 11.04
N PRO A 7 -10.86 -0.27 10.30
CA PRO A 7 -10.12 -0.58 9.10
C PRO A 7 -10.30 0.52 8.04
N ILE A 8 -9.18 1.08 7.58
CA ILE A 8 -9.18 2.08 6.50
C ILE A 8 -8.11 1.73 5.48
N THR A 9 -8.28 2.17 4.24
CA THR A 9 -7.22 2.22 3.23
C THR A 9 -6.87 3.68 2.97
N ILE A 10 -5.59 4.00 2.98
CA ILE A 10 -5.11 5.35 2.70
C ILE A 10 -4.89 5.46 1.18
N LEU A 11 -5.61 6.36 0.54
CA LEU A 11 -5.38 6.74 -0.85
C LEU A 11 -4.75 8.12 -0.85
N PHE A 12 -3.54 8.24 -1.41
CA PHE A 12 -2.80 9.48 -1.37
C PHE A 12 -2.25 9.81 -2.76
N ASP A 13 -2.71 10.91 -3.30
CA ASP A 13 -2.25 11.42 -4.59
C ASP A 13 -1.23 12.56 -4.38
N GLU A 14 -0.44 12.83 -5.41
CA GLU A 14 0.60 13.88 -5.41
C GLU A 14 1.60 13.76 -4.24
N VAL A 15 2.02 12.53 -3.92
CA VAL A 15 2.98 12.29 -2.81
C VAL A 15 4.32 13.00 -3.02
N ASP A 16 4.68 13.33 -4.25
CA ASP A 16 5.86 14.13 -4.58
C ASP A 16 5.83 15.53 -3.99
N ALA A 17 4.66 16.16 -3.89
CA ALA A 17 4.51 17.46 -3.22
C ALA A 17 4.85 17.39 -1.73
N ILE A 18 4.60 16.24 -1.08
CA ILE A 18 4.84 16.05 0.35
C ILE A 18 6.28 15.67 0.65
N PHE A 19 6.86 14.79 -0.18
CA PHE A 19 8.22 14.31 0.03
C PHE A 19 9.29 15.20 -0.61
N HIS A 20 8.90 16.35 -1.13
CA HIS A 20 9.85 17.31 -1.67
C HIS A 20 10.82 17.79 -0.58
N PRO A 21 12.14 17.87 -0.84
CA PRO A 21 13.16 18.24 0.16
C PRO A 21 12.92 19.55 0.89
N LYS A 22 12.15 20.47 0.29
CA LYS A 22 11.82 21.78 0.88
C LYS A 22 10.61 21.77 1.82
N THR A 23 9.88 20.66 1.90
CA THR A 23 8.69 20.55 2.75
C THR A 23 9.14 20.08 4.14
N GLY A 24 9.22 20.99 5.10
CA GLY A 24 9.69 20.68 6.47
C GLY A 24 8.75 19.76 7.26
N GLY A 25 9.08 19.49 8.49
CA GLY A 25 8.43 18.71 9.57
C GLY A 25 7.22 17.80 9.31
N THR A 26 6.22 18.27 8.57
CA THR A 26 5.00 17.50 8.25
C THR A 26 5.30 16.24 7.43
N SER A 27 6.33 16.26 6.59
CA SER A 27 6.73 15.12 5.77
C SER A 27 7.35 13.99 6.61
N GLU A 28 8.06 14.31 7.69
CA GLU A 28 8.67 13.30 8.57
C GLU A 28 7.62 12.49 9.34
N ASP A 29 6.54 13.15 9.80
CA ASP A 29 5.45 12.47 10.49
C ASP A 29 4.71 11.49 9.58
N LEU A 30 4.43 11.89 8.33
CA LEU A 30 3.82 11.03 7.34
C LEU A 30 4.76 9.88 6.93
N ARG A 31 6.05 10.18 6.75
CA ARG A 31 7.07 9.17 6.46
C ARG A 31 7.17 8.14 7.60
N ALA A 32 7.17 8.58 8.84
CA ALA A 32 7.19 7.69 10.01
C ALA A 32 5.94 6.80 10.05
N LEU A 33 4.76 7.36 9.75
CA LEU A 33 3.50 6.64 9.69
C LEU A 33 3.53 5.58 8.59
N LEU A 34 3.90 5.93 7.36
CA LEU A 34 3.97 5.00 6.23
C LEU A 34 5.03 3.91 6.45
N ASN A 35 6.19 4.28 7.00
CA ASN A 35 7.25 3.32 7.31
C ASN A 35 6.86 2.31 8.40
N ALA A 36 6.01 2.69 9.35
CA ALA A 36 5.53 1.81 10.41
C ALA A 36 4.26 1.04 10.00
N GLY A 37 3.40 1.66 9.17
CA GLY A 37 2.02 1.24 8.89
C GLY A 37 1.86 -0.10 8.17
N TYR A 38 2.92 -0.68 7.63
CA TYR A 38 2.86 -1.99 7.00
C TYR A 38 2.82 -3.16 8.01
N LYS A 39 3.12 -2.92 9.29
CA LYS A 39 3.08 -3.94 10.36
C LYS A 39 1.81 -3.80 11.20
N ARG A 40 1.07 -4.89 11.34
CA ARG A 40 -0.21 -4.93 12.08
C ARG A 40 -0.10 -4.46 13.54
N THR A 41 1.04 -4.68 14.18
CA THR A 41 1.28 -4.31 15.58
C THR A 41 1.92 -2.93 15.75
N ALA A 42 2.16 -2.22 14.64
CA ALA A 42 2.86 -0.95 14.70
C ALA A 42 2.01 0.15 15.34
N THR A 43 2.66 0.92 16.21
CA THR A 43 2.09 2.12 16.82
C THR A 43 3.06 3.29 16.69
N VAL A 44 2.52 4.49 16.61
CA VAL A 44 3.29 5.74 16.68
C VAL A 44 2.90 6.49 17.95
N ALA A 45 3.91 6.91 18.73
CA ALA A 45 3.70 7.72 19.90
C ALA A 45 3.54 9.20 19.52
N ARG A 46 2.56 9.87 20.11
CA ARG A 46 2.34 11.31 19.97
C ARG A 46 2.05 11.92 21.34
N CYS A 47 2.53 13.14 21.54
CA CYS A 47 2.11 13.96 22.66
C CYS A 47 0.70 14.50 22.39
N VAL A 48 -0.23 14.26 23.30
CA VAL A 48 -1.61 14.76 23.26
C VAL A 48 -1.91 15.49 24.57
N GLY A 49 -2.72 16.54 24.49
CA GLY A 49 -3.08 17.39 25.60
C GLY A 49 -2.60 18.83 25.40
N ASP A 50 -2.95 19.68 26.34
CA ASP A 50 -2.50 21.06 26.39
C ASP A 50 -1.17 21.19 27.17
N ALA A 51 -0.58 22.40 27.16
CA ALA A 51 0.73 22.67 27.76
C ALA A 51 0.84 22.31 29.26
N LYS A 52 -0.30 22.14 29.96
CA LYS A 52 -0.34 21.81 31.39
C LYS A 52 -0.55 20.33 31.68
N ALA A 53 -0.96 19.53 30.68
CA ALA A 53 -1.32 18.12 30.85
C ALA A 53 -0.94 17.26 29.62
N MET A 54 0.30 17.40 29.16
CA MET A 54 0.82 16.60 28.04
C MET A 54 0.98 15.14 28.44
N LYS A 55 0.42 14.23 27.64
CA LYS A 55 0.56 12.78 27.80
C LYS A 55 1.03 12.16 26.49
N VAL A 56 1.90 11.16 26.59
CA VAL A 56 2.29 10.36 25.43
C VAL A 56 1.21 9.32 25.19
N GLN A 57 0.56 9.38 24.02
CA GLN A 57 -0.41 8.40 23.59
C GLN A 57 0.13 7.63 22.39
N ARG A 58 -0.11 6.30 22.36
CA ARG A 58 0.23 5.43 21.23
C ARG A 58 -0.99 5.24 20.34
N PHE A 59 -0.81 5.46 19.05
CA PHE A 59 -1.85 5.29 18.05
C PHE A 59 -1.50 4.13 17.13
N PRO A 60 -2.43 3.19 16.85
CA PRO A 60 -2.23 2.20 15.81
C PRO A 60 -2.11 2.90 14.46
N VAL A 61 -1.21 2.41 13.62
CA VAL A 61 -0.92 3.02 12.29
C VAL A 61 -0.99 2.02 11.16
N TYR A 62 -1.37 0.77 11.44
CA TYR A 62 -1.51 -0.25 10.42
C TYR A 62 -2.67 0.11 9.48
N ALA A 63 -2.36 0.38 8.23
CA ALA A 63 -3.33 0.62 7.18
C ALA A 63 -2.70 0.30 5.81
N PRO A 64 -3.42 -0.38 4.91
CA PRO A 64 -3.04 -0.42 3.52
C PRO A 64 -2.98 1.00 2.94
N ALA A 65 -2.01 1.25 2.06
CA ALA A 65 -1.88 2.54 1.41
C ALA A 65 -1.65 2.36 -0.09
N ALA A 66 -2.33 3.15 -0.90
CA ALA A 66 -2.03 3.36 -2.31
C ALA A 66 -1.57 4.80 -2.49
N LEU A 67 -0.39 4.96 -3.05
CA LEU A 67 0.29 6.24 -3.21
C LEU A 67 0.53 6.48 -4.69
N ALA A 68 0.16 7.65 -5.19
CA ALA A 68 0.44 8.07 -6.55
C ALA A 68 1.30 9.34 -6.56
N GLY A 69 2.19 9.47 -7.55
CA GLY A 69 3.07 10.62 -7.67
C GLY A 69 4.12 10.43 -8.76
N LEU A 70 4.94 11.45 -8.96
CA LEU A 70 5.96 11.43 -9.98
C LEU A 70 7.10 10.47 -9.62
N ALA A 71 7.63 9.81 -10.66
CA ALA A 71 8.74 8.87 -10.51
C ALA A 71 9.97 9.57 -9.87
N GLY A 72 10.63 8.86 -8.94
CA GLY A 72 11.83 9.35 -8.27
C GLY A 72 11.57 10.26 -7.06
N ALA A 73 10.34 10.69 -6.81
CA ALA A 73 10.01 11.53 -5.65
C ALA A 73 9.85 10.74 -4.34
N MET A 74 9.59 9.45 -4.43
CA MET A 74 9.35 8.60 -3.25
C MET A 74 10.65 8.24 -2.51
N PRO A 75 10.69 8.43 -1.18
CA PRO A 75 11.82 7.98 -0.37
C PRO A 75 12.05 6.46 -0.51
N ALA A 76 13.31 6.06 -0.61
CA ALA A 76 13.69 4.64 -0.70
C ALA A 76 13.15 3.79 0.44
N THR A 77 13.01 4.36 1.64
CA THR A 77 12.43 3.69 2.80
C THR A 77 10.96 3.31 2.60
N ILE A 78 10.22 4.04 1.76
CA ILE A 78 8.82 3.74 1.41
C ILE A 78 8.78 2.76 0.25
N THR A 79 9.54 3.00 -0.82
CA THR A 79 9.53 2.13 -2.01
C THR A 79 9.96 0.70 -1.68
N THR A 80 10.90 0.50 -0.75
CA THR A 80 11.28 -0.85 -0.29
C THR A 80 10.18 -1.57 0.51
N ARG A 81 9.06 -0.91 0.82
CA ARG A 81 7.89 -1.46 1.51
C ARG A 81 6.63 -1.42 0.65
N ALA A 82 6.78 -1.14 -0.62
CA ALA A 82 5.69 -0.99 -1.55
C ALA A 82 5.90 -1.87 -2.80
N ILE A 83 4.82 -2.16 -3.48
CA ILE A 83 4.84 -2.70 -4.83
C ILE A 83 4.73 -1.48 -5.74
N THR A 84 5.78 -1.19 -6.51
CA THR A 84 5.82 -0.03 -7.39
C THR A 84 5.34 -0.39 -8.77
N ILE A 85 4.25 0.25 -9.21
CA ILE A 85 3.69 0.11 -10.54
C ILE A 85 4.09 1.34 -11.34
N HIS A 86 4.91 1.15 -12.38
CA HIS A 86 5.32 2.24 -13.25
C HIS A 86 4.28 2.47 -14.35
N LEU A 87 3.68 3.65 -14.36
CA LEU A 87 2.78 4.09 -15.39
C LEU A 87 3.54 4.97 -16.39
N ARG A 88 3.19 4.85 -17.67
CA ARG A 88 3.67 5.73 -18.73
C ARG A 88 2.51 6.54 -19.34
N ARG A 89 2.83 7.60 -20.00
CA ARG A 89 1.82 8.31 -20.81
C ARG A 89 1.36 7.40 -21.94
N ARG A 90 0.06 7.48 -22.26
CA ARG A 90 -0.50 6.80 -23.44
C ARG A 90 0.16 7.31 -24.71
N THR A 91 0.30 6.45 -25.70
CA THR A 91 0.72 6.82 -27.05
C THR A 91 -0.50 7.35 -27.84
N PRO A 92 -0.29 8.13 -28.92
CA PRO A 92 -1.41 8.68 -29.71
C PRO A 92 -2.34 7.65 -30.33
N ASP A 93 -1.84 6.44 -30.54
CA ASP A 93 -2.56 5.29 -31.11
C ASP A 93 -3.34 4.47 -30.07
N GLU A 94 -3.10 4.70 -28.79
CA GLU A 94 -3.82 4.05 -27.71
C GLU A 94 -5.16 4.75 -27.44
N GLN A 95 -6.24 3.99 -27.47
CA GLN A 95 -7.55 4.46 -27.06
C GLN A 95 -7.79 4.13 -25.59
N VAL A 96 -8.26 5.11 -24.82
CA VAL A 96 -8.63 4.97 -23.43
C VAL A 96 -10.03 5.55 -23.29
N GLU A 97 -10.90 4.86 -22.60
CA GLU A 97 -12.24 5.35 -22.29
C GLU A 97 -12.17 6.67 -21.51
N GLU A 98 -13.12 7.56 -21.76
CA GLU A 98 -13.24 8.79 -21.00
C GLU A 98 -13.66 8.48 -19.57
N PHE A 99 -13.02 9.17 -18.63
CA PHE A 99 -13.35 9.04 -17.23
C PHE A 99 -14.43 10.05 -16.84
N TRP A 100 -15.61 9.54 -16.52
CA TRP A 100 -16.69 10.30 -15.94
C TRP A 100 -16.96 9.77 -14.53
N GLU A 101 -16.72 10.60 -13.51
CA GLU A 101 -16.77 10.20 -12.11
C GLU A 101 -18.12 9.55 -11.73
N GLU A 102 -19.24 10.13 -12.22
CA GLU A 102 -20.59 9.63 -11.94
C GLU A 102 -20.84 8.23 -12.53
N ASP A 103 -20.33 7.97 -13.71
CA ASP A 103 -20.48 6.68 -14.39
C ASP A 103 -19.59 5.61 -13.72
N VAL A 104 -18.36 5.99 -13.37
CA VAL A 104 -17.44 5.12 -12.63
C VAL A 104 -17.99 4.78 -11.26
N GLU A 105 -18.53 5.74 -10.49
CA GLU A 105 -19.13 5.47 -9.18
C GLU A 105 -20.36 4.55 -9.29
N ARG A 106 -21.19 4.75 -10.30
CA ARG A 106 -22.35 3.89 -10.57
C ARG A 106 -21.95 2.44 -10.86
N ALA A 107 -20.92 2.26 -11.69
CA ALA A 107 -20.39 0.93 -12.05
C ALA A 107 -19.62 0.28 -10.89
N ALA A 108 -18.88 1.04 -10.11
CA ALA A 108 -18.04 0.55 -9.03
C ALA A 108 -18.83 0.15 -7.78
N ARG A 109 -19.96 0.78 -7.51
CA ARG A 109 -20.77 0.52 -6.30
C ARG A 109 -21.14 -0.96 -6.13
N PRO A 110 -21.77 -1.63 -7.11
CA PRO A 110 -22.13 -3.04 -6.95
C PRO A 110 -20.90 -3.94 -6.81
N LEU A 111 -19.79 -3.61 -7.45
CA LEU A 111 -18.53 -4.36 -7.30
C LEU A 111 -17.96 -4.21 -5.89
N ARG A 112 -18.00 -3.01 -5.33
CA ARG A 112 -17.57 -2.73 -3.95
C ARG A 112 -18.39 -3.52 -2.93
N GLU A 113 -19.72 -3.54 -3.11
CA GLU A 113 -20.64 -4.28 -2.25
C GLU A 113 -20.41 -5.79 -2.32
N GLN A 114 -20.22 -6.34 -3.52
CA GLN A 114 -19.91 -7.75 -3.72
C GLN A 114 -18.56 -8.14 -3.12
N LEU A 115 -17.53 -7.32 -3.31
CA LEU A 115 -16.21 -7.54 -2.72
C LEU A 115 -16.25 -7.47 -1.20
N ALA A 116 -16.99 -6.52 -0.62
CA ALA A 116 -17.15 -6.43 0.82
C ALA A 116 -17.82 -7.69 1.39
N ALA A 117 -18.95 -8.10 0.82
CA ALA A 117 -19.67 -9.30 1.23
C ALA A 117 -18.80 -10.57 1.10
N TRP A 118 -18.04 -10.68 0.02
CA TRP A 118 -17.10 -11.79 -0.16
C TRP A 118 -15.98 -11.76 0.89
N MET A 119 -15.38 -10.62 1.14
CA MET A 119 -14.32 -10.45 2.15
C MET A 119 -14.79 -10.86 3.54
N ASP A 120 -16.02 -10.57 3.90
CA ASP A 120 -16.60 -10.98 5.19
C ASP A 120 -16.63 -12.51 5.34
N THR A 121 -16.81 -13.23 4.24
CA THR A 121 -16.83 -14.72 4.27
C THR A 121 -15.45 -15.36 4.43
N ILE A 122 -14.37 -14.65 4.08
CA ILE A 122 -13.00 -15.22 4.03
C ILE A 122 -12.03 -14.57 5.01
N THR A 123 -12.46 -13.56 5.77
CA THR A 123 -11.59 -12.77 6.66
C THR A 123 -10.80 -13.64 7.64
N ASP A 124 -11.45 -14.61 8.29
CA ASP A 124 -10.79 -15.50 9.25
C ASP A 124 -9.79 -16.44 8.58
N GLN A 125 -10.13 -16.95 7.40
CA GLN A 125 -9.26 -17.79 6.58
C GLN A 125 -7.99 -17.02 6.17
N ILE A 126 -8.14 -15.80 5.67
CA ILE A 126 -7.00 -14.95 5.28
C ILE A 126 -6.17 -14.55 6.49
N GLY A 127 -6.82 -14.23 7.62
CA GLY A 127 -6.14 -13.81 8.84
C GLY A 127 -5.19 -14.85 9.41
N SER A 128 -5.52 -16.13 9.29
CA SER A 128 -4.71 -17.28 9.72
C SER A 128 -3.84 -17.87 8.60
N GLY A 129 -4.12 -17.51 7.34
CA GLY A 129 -3.48 -18.08 6.16
C GLY A 129 -1.97 -17.84 6.08
N ARG A 130 -1.25 -18.87 5.66
CA ARG A 130 0.18 -18.80 5.33
C ARG A 130 0.38 -19.25 3.88
N PRO A 131 0.20 -18.35 2.92
CA PRO A 131 0.35 -18.69 1.52
C PRO A 131 1.79 -19.12 1.20
N THR A 132 1.95 -20.07 0.29
CA THR A 132 3.27 -20.46 -0.22
C THR A 132 3.87 -19.32 -1.01
N MET A 133 5.05 -18.86 -0.60
CA MET A 133 5.80 -17.84 -1.32
C MET A 133 6.48 -18.41 -2.55
N PRO A 134 6.59 -17.64 -3.65
CA PRO A 134 7.45 -18.01 -4.77
C PRO A 134 8.93 -18.12 -4.35
N ASP A 135 9.68 -18.92 -5.08
CA ASP A 135 11.11 -19.11 -4.83
C ASP A 135 11.86 -17.76 -4.89
N GLY A 136 12.75 -17.57 -3.93
CA GLY A 136 13.55 -16.34 -3.82
C GLY A 136 12.82 -15.15 -3.15
N VAL A 137 11.52 -15.22 -2.91
CA VAL A 137 10.76 -14.17 -2.21
C VAL A 137 10.89 -14.38 -0.70
N ARG A 138 11.65 -13.52 -0.02
CA ARG A 138 11.97 -13.63 1.41
C ARG A 138 11.85 -12.29 2.12
N ASP A 139 11.95 -12.32 3.44
CA ASP A 139 12.03 -11.17 4.32
C ASP A 139 10.92 -10.16 4.05
N ARG A 140 11.26 -8.91 3.83
CA ARG A 140 10.31 -7.81 3.64
C ARG A 140 9.43 -8.00 2.40
N ALA A 141 9.95 -8.53 1.31
CA ALA A 141 9.15 -8.83 0.13
C ALA A 141 8.05 -9.85 0.45
N ALA A 142 8.38 -10.91 1.21
CA ALA A 142 7.39 -11.88 1.67
C ALA A 142 6.35 -11.25 2.61
N GLU A 143 6.75 -10.33 3.51
CA GLU A 143 5.81 -9.61 4.38
C GLU A 143 4.79 -8.79 3.58
N ILE A 144 5.24 -8.11 2.53
CA ILE A 144 4.39 -7.26 1.67
C ILE A 144 3.43 -8.10 0.83
N TRP A 145 3.92 -9.19 0.24
CA TRP A 145 3.14 -10.02 -0.67
C TRP A 145 2.21 -11.02 0.01
N ARG A 146 2.47 -11.36 1.28
CA ARG A 146 1.65 -12.33 2.02
C ARG A 146 0.16 -12.06 1.96
N PRO A 147 -0.35 -10.85 2.29
CA PRO A 147 -1.78 -10.60 2.27
C PRO A 147 -2.39 -10.72 0.87
N LEU A 148 -1.68 -10.30 -0.17
CA LEU A 148 -2.15 -10.39 -1.54
C LEU A 148 -2.23 -11.84 -2.03
N LEU A 149 -1.22 -12.65 -1.71
CA LEU A 149 -1.21 -14.07 -2.04
C LEU A 149 -2.30 -14.83 -1.26
N ALA A 150 -2.54 -14.48 0.00
CA ALA A 150 -3.61 -15.09 0.80
C ALA A 150 -5.00 -14.79 0.21
N ILE A 151 -5.23 -13.56 -0.25
CA ILE A 151 -6.47 -13.19 -0.93
C ILE A 151 -6.61 -13.94 -2.26
N ALA A 152 -5.53 -14.05 -3.03
CA ALA A 152 -5.53 -14.77 -4.30
C ALA A 152 -5.80 -16.27 -4.11
N ASP A 153 -5.20 -16.88 -3.08
CA ASP A 153 -5.45 -18.29 -2.74
C ASP A 153 -6.91 -18.53 -2.32
N ALA A 154 -7.51 -17.61 -1.56
CA ALA A 154 -8.92 -17.67 -1.18
C ALA A 154 -9.87 -17.45 -2.38
N ALA A 155 -9.48 -16.62 -3.34
CA ALA A 155 -10.26 -16.41 -4.56
C ALA A 155 -10.26 -17.63 -5.48
N GLY A 156 -9.19 -18.43 -5.47
CA GLY A 156 -9.10 -19.63 -6.30
C GLY A 156 -8.99 -19.36 -7.81
N GLY A 157 -9.38 -20.35 -8.62
CA GLY A 157 -9.32 -20.22 -10.08
C GLY A 157 -7.90 -19.92 -10.58
N HIS A 158 -7.76 -18.91 -11.41
CA HIS A 158 -6.45 -18.46 -11.96
C HIS A 158 -5.68 -17.53 -11.02
N TRP A 159 -6.33 -16.92 -10.03
CA TRP A 159 -5.75 -15.89 -9.17
C TRP A 159 -4.49 -16.33 -8.42
N PRO A 160 -4.42 -17.55 -7.84
CA PRO A 160 -3.21 -18.00 -7.14
C PRO A 160 -1.96 -18.00 -8.02
N ALA A 161 -2.08 -18.49 -9.26
CA ALA A 161 -0.97 -18.51 -10.21
C ALA A 161 -0.61 -17.10 -10.70
N THR A 162 -1.60 -16.30 -11.05
CA THR A 162 -1.42 -14.92 -11.51
C THR A 162 -0.73 -14.06 -10.46
N ALA A 163 -1.17 -14.14 -9.21
CA ALA A 163 -0.58 -13.37 -8.11
C ALA A 163 0.88 -13.79 -7.83
N ARG A 164 1.21 -15.07 -7.92
CA ARG A 164 2.59 -15.55 -7.76
C ARG A 164 3.49 -15.11 -8.91
N ALA A 165 3.00 -15.15 -10.14
CA ALA A 165 3.73 -14.62 -11.29
C ALA A 165 3.99 -13.11 -11.15
N ALA A 166 3.00 -12.33 -10.75
CA ALA A 166 3.16 -10.91 -10.44
C ALA A 166 4.19 -10.68 -9.32
N CYS A 167 4.09 -11.44 -8.23
CA CYS A 167 5.05 -11.37 -7.12
C CYS A 167 6.49 -11.56 -7.61
N THR A 168 6.75 -12.61 -8.37
CA THR A 168 8.08 -12.89 -8.93
C THR A 168 8.54 -11.76 -9.84
N HIS A 169 7.68 -11.25 -10.71
CA HIS A 169 7.99 -10.15 -11.63
C HIS A 169 8.43 -8.88 -10.88
N PHE A 170 7.64 -8.44 -9.92
CA PHE A 170 7.92 -7.20 -9.18
C PHE A 170 9.13 -7.32 -8.25
N VAL A 171 9.34 -8.48 -7.62
CA VAL A 171 10.50 -8.69 -6.75
C VAL A 171 11.79 -8.77 -7.56
N SER A 172 11.79 -9.46 -8.69
CA SER A 172 12.96 -9.54 -9.59
C SER A 172 13.28 -8.19 -10.23
N GLY A 173 12.27 -7.44 -10.65
CA GLY A 173 12.43 -6.09 -11.21
C GLY A 173 13.02 -5.10 -10.21
N SER A 174 12.65 -5.21 -8.94
CA SER A 174 13.19 -4.35 -7.87
C SER A 174 14.67 -4.65 -7.57
N ALA A 175 15.11 -5.88 -7.76
CA ALA A 175 16.50 -6.26 -7.55
C ALA A 175 17.46 -5.75 -8.64
N SER A 176 16.93 -5.46 -9.84
CA SER A 176 17.72 -4.99 -10.99
C SER A 176 17.88 -3.47 -11.08
N THR A 177 17.21 -2.69 -10.23
CA THR A 177 17.43 -1.24 -10.13
C THR A 177 18.60 -0.99 -9.18
N PRO A 178 19.81 -0.59 -9.67
CA PRO A 178 20.94 -0.31 -8.80
C PRO A 178 20.56 0.84 -7.88
N ALA A 179 20.72 0.63 -6.57
CA ALA A 179 20.68 1.73 -5.62
C ALA A 179 21.71 2.76 -6.07
N SER A 180 21.27 3.92 -6.53
CA SER A 180 22.16 5.05 -6.80
C SER A 180 22.92 5.30 -5.49
N ARG A 181 24.19 4.92 -5.45
CA ARG A 181 25.10 5.28 -4.37
C ARG A 181 25.28 6.79 -4.48
N GLY A 182 24.57 7.53 -3.64
CA GLY A 182 24.92 8.91 -3.38
C GLY A 182 26.34 8.94 -2.80
N ILE A 183 27.20 9.60 -3.51
CA ILE A 183 28.50 10.08 -3.03
C ILE A 183 28.24 11.35 -2.23
#